data_8e29d560cd3dac7c912f24c67bbf2581
#
_entry.id   8e29d560cd3dac7c912f24c67bbf2581
#
_cell.length_a   1.000
_cell.length_b   1.000
_cell.length_c   1.000
_cell.angle_alpha   90.00
_cell.angle_beta   90.00
_cell.angle_gamma   90.00
#
_symmetry.space_group_name_H-M   'P 1'
#
loop_
_entity.id
_entity.type
_entity.pdbx_description
1 polymer ?
#
loop_
_entity_poly.entity_id
_entity_poly.type
_entity_poly.pdbx_seq_one_letter_code
_entity_poly.pdbx_strand_id
1 'polypeptide(L)'
;MKRTALFIALLIPSLSMAQLADSTKRLVHLQGALNFRDVGGYKTNDGKQVKWNRVFRSASIAGLTDADMDTIRNKHIYTVVDLRGNKESAAAPDRLLKGTDYTLSPAGSDSLPSNTQMIAYLKKGDFLDNFYGDGGIRYFGERYRPVFQKLLQLKDTTALLYHCTGGRDRTGMATALFLYTLGVPQETIEADFTASNVYLLPMMGKMFEPMAKATGMSSEEIKKKMDLRPELLQIFFKSIEKKYGSIENFMEKEMGIGKKERAVLRKKYTS
;
A
#
# COMPACT_ATOMS: atom_id res chain seq x y z
N MET A 1 54.34 23.10 10.53
CA MET A 1 53.51 21.95 10.19
C MET A 1 52.09 22.23 10.67
N LYS A 2 51.19 22.66 9.73
CA LYS A 2 49.76 22.93 10.04
C LYS A 2 48.99 21.64 9.82
N ARG A 3 48.39 21.09 10.89
CA ARG A 3 47.49 19.94 10.82
C ARG A 3 46.10 20.45 10.43
N THR A 4 45.64 20.16 9.21
CA THR A 4 44.29 20.39 8.75
C THR A 4 43.44 19.22 9.27
N ALA A 5 42.56 19.49 10.22
CA ALA A 5 41.57 18.52 10.70
C ALA A 5 40.43 18.44 9.65
N LEU A 6 40.30 17.28 9.03
CA LEU A 6 39.20 16.96 8.12
C LEU A 6 37.96 16.57 8.96
N PHE A 7 36.99 17.48 9.08
CA PHE A 7 35.68 17.15 9.66
C PHE A 7 34.87 16.38 8.62
N ILE A 8 34.80 15.08 8.74
CA ILE A 8 33.82 14.24 8.02
C ILE A 8 32.49 14.42 8.75
N ALA A 9 31.61 15.22 8.17
CA ALA A 9 30.21 15.30 8.59
C ALA A 9 29.53 13.97 8.26
N LEU A 10 29.33 13.13 9.27
CA LEU A 10 28.44 11.99 9.21
C LEU A 10 27.00 12.53 9.04
N LEU A 11 26.51 12.56 7.81
CA LEU A 11 25.10 12.74 7.51
C LEU A 11 24.34 11.50 8.00
N ILE A 12 23.82 11.59 9.21
CA ILE A 12 22.96 10.58 9.83
C ILE A 12 21.64 10.52 9.05
N PRO A 13 21.12 9.35 8.70
CA PRO A 13 19.78 9.21 8.10
C PRO A 13 18.68 9.38 9.17
N SER A 14 18.59 10.57 9.74
CA SER A 14 17.66 10.87 10.84
C SER A 14 16.27 11.29 10.36
N LEU A 15 16.08 11.56 9.06
CA LEU A 15 14.80 12.05 8.52
C LEU A 15 13.76 10.95 8.29
N SER A 16 14.16 9.73 7.95
CA SER A 16 13.22 8.63 7.72
C SER A 16 12.59 8.09 9.01
N MET A 17 13.35 8.06 10.10
CA MET A 17 12.83 7.65 11.40
C MET A 17 11.84 8.66 12.00
N ALA A 18 12.03 9.96 11.76
CA ALA A 18 11.12 11.00 12.23
C ALA A 18 9.75 10.96 11.52
N GLN A 19 9.68 10.53 10.26
CA GLN A 19 8.41 10.39 9.54
C GLN A 19 7.61 9.15 9.94
N LEU A 20 8.28 8.09 10.42
CA LEU A 20 7.63 6.93 11.03
C LEU A 20 7.18 7.21 12.48
N ALA A 21 7.77 8.19 13.19
CA ALA A 21 7.37 8.58 14.53
C ALA A 21 5.91 9.11 14.60
N ASP A 22 5.33 9.56 13.49
CA ASP A 22 3.89 9.84 13.38
C ASP A 22 3.02 8.58 13.21
N SER A 23 3.58 7.38 13.35
CA SER A 23 2.86 6.11 13.22
C SER A 23 1.68 5.99 14.19
N THR A 24 1.80 6.54 15.40
CA THR A 24 0.73 6.57 16.40
C THR A 24 -0.47 7.43 16.00
N LYS A 25 -0.25 8.50 15.24
CA LYS A 25 -1.33 9.35 14.69
C LYS A 25 -1.94 8.74 13.43
N ARG A 26 -1.16 7.97 12.70
CA ARG A 26 -1.54 7.41 11.40
C ARG A 26 -2.39 6.17 11.56
N LEU A 27 -1.98 5.25 12.44
CA LEU A 27 -2.69 4.00 12.69
C LEU A 27 -4.02 4.28 13.38
N VAL A 28 -5.10 3.79 12.79
CA VAL A 28 -6.44 3.82 13.39
C VAL A 28 -6.75 2.42 13.88
N HIS A 29 -6.86 2.25 15.19
CA HIS A 29 -7.19 0.97 15.79
C HIS A 29 -8.67 0.66 15.56
N LEU A 30 -8.95 -0.38 14.78
CA LEU A 30 -10.27 -0.95 14.58
C LEU A 30 -10.30 -2.37 15.15
N GLN A 31 -11.47 -2.82 15.58
CA GLN A 31 -11.66 -4.17 16.12
C GLN A 31 -11.71 -5.22 15.00
N GLY A 32 -12.36 -4.87 13.89
CA GLY A 32 -12.64 -5.77 12.78
C GLY A 32 -11.76 -5.62 11.56
N ALA A 33 -10.77 -4.70 11.57
CA ALA A 33 -9.82 -4.54 10.48
C ALA A 33 -8.42 -4.23 10.99
N LEU A 34 -7.42 -4.84 10.36
CA LEU A 34 -6.00 -4.60 10.64
C LEU A 34 -5.39 -3.65 9.60
N ASN A 35 -4.21 -3.13 9.90
CA ASN A 35 -3.42 -2.33 8.94
C ASN A 35 -4.17 -1.09 8.43
N PHE A 36 -5.21 -0.64 9.17
CA PHE A 36 -6.02 0.52 8.82
C PHE A 36 -5.29 1.79 9.22
N ARG A 37 -4.97 2.62 8.24
CA ARG A 37 -4.23 3.86 8.49
C ARG A 37 -4.51 4.97 7.49
N ASP A 38 -4.28 6.20 7.93
CA ASP A 38 -4.25 7.41 7.12
C ASP A 38 -2.96 7.47 6.29
N VAL A 39 -3.06 7.83 5.03
CA VAL A 39 -1.91 8.04 4.12
C VAL A 39 -1.38 9.48 4.19
N GLY A 40 -2.02 10.37 4.94
CA GLY A 40 -1.61 11.77 5.15
C GLY A 40 -0.34 11.94 5.99
N GLY A 41 0.14 13.17 6.15
CA GLY A 41 1.24 13.55 7.04
C GLY A 41 2.65 13.41 6.47
N TYR A 42 2.86 12.74 5.35
CA TYR A 42 4.18 12.63 4.72
C TYR A 42 4.62 13.94 4.09
N LYS A 43 5.89 14.29 4.26
CA LYS A 43 6.49 15.45 3.59
C LYS A 43 6.84 15.10 2.15
N THR A 44 6.64 16.07 1.28
CA THR A 44 7.02 16.00 -0.14
C THR A 44 8.38 16.65 -0.38
N ASN A 45 9.00 16.37 -1.52
CA ASN A 45 10.31 16.94 -1.90
C ASN A 45 10.28 18.47 -2.05
N ASP A 46 9.10 19.06 -2.30
CA ASP A 46 8.91 20.52 -2.40
C ASP A 46 8.50 21.17 -1.06
N GLY A 47 8.64 20.44 0.06
CA GLY A 47 8.42 20.96 1.41
C GLY A 47 6.97 20.99 1.87
N LYS A 48 6.02 20.55 1.04
CA LYS A 48 4.62 20.42 1.41
C LYS A 48 4.37 19.16 2.24
N GLN A 49 3.14 18.98 2.69
CA GLN A 49 2.72 17.80 3.43
C GLN A 49 1.47 17.18 2.79
N VAL A 50 1.42 15.86 2.74
CA VAL A 50 0.22 15.13 2.33
C VAL A 50 -0.88 15.37 3.36
N LYS A 51 -2.06 15.79 2.91
CA LYS A 51 -3.19 16.14 3.78
C LYS A 51 -3.71 14.92 4.54
N TRP A 52 -3.94 15.11 5.84
CA TRP A 52 -4.57 14.13 6.71
C TRP A 52 -6.07 13.96 6.42
N ASN A 53 -6.62 12.82 6.81
CA ASN A 53 -8.04 12.48 6.74
C ASN A 53 -8.65 12.53 5.33
N ARG A 54 -7.83 12.29 4.30
CA ARG A 54 -8.29 12.29 2.91
C ARG A 54 -8.24 10.91 2.27
N VAL A 55 -7.19 10.16 2.57
CA VAL A 55 -6.93 8.86 1.95
C VAL A 55 -6.52 7.86 3.02
N PHE A 56 -7.23 6.75 3.07
CA PHE A 56 -6.98 5.66 3.99
C PHE A 56 -6.66 4.37 3.24
N ARG A 57 -5.92 3.50 3.90
CA ARG A 57 -5.64 2.14 3.42
C ARG A 57 -5.89 1.13 4.53
N SER A 58 -6.24 -0.13 4.17
CA SER A 58 -6.58 -1.16 5.15
C SER A 58 -6.34 -2.58 4.63
N ALA A 59 -6.35 -3.55 5.52
CA ALA A 59 -6.74 -4.92 5.23
C ALA A 59 -8.25 -5.00 4.97
N SER A 60 -8.78 -6.22 4.74
CA SER A 60 -10.22 -6.46 4.56
C SER A 60 -11.06 -5.79 5.65
N ILE A 61 -12.15 -5.17 5.25
CA ILE A 61 -13.11 -4.48 6.11
C ILE A 61 -14.42 -5.28 6.32
N ALA A 62 -14.42 -6.55 5.95
CA ALA A 62 -15.58 -7.42 6.10
C ALA A 62 -15.97 -7.65 7.57
N GLY A 63 -14.99 -7.63 8.49
CA GLY A 63 -15.18 -7.88 9.92
C GLY A 63 -15.46 -6.64 10.77
N LEU A 64 -15.68 -5.44 10.18
CA LEU A 64 -15.91 -4.20 10.94
C LEU A 64 -17.08 -4.35 11.93
N THR A 65 -16.89 -3.89 13.17
CA THR A 65 -17.93 -3.84 14.20
C THR A 65 -18.78 -2.55 14.07
N ASP A 66 -19.83 -2.40 14.89
CA ASP A 66 -20.62 -1.16 14.90
C ASP A 66 -19.77 0.04 15.34
N ALA A 67 -18.90 -0.15 16.34
CA ALA A 67 -17.96 0.89 16.78
C ALA A 67 -16.96 1.28 15.68
N ASP A 68 -16.51 0.31 14.90
CA ASP A 68 -15.67 0.59 13.73
C ASP A 68 -16.44 1.37 12.65
N MET A 69 -17.70 1.03 12.41
CA MET A 69 -18.55 1.74 11.45
C MET A 69 -18.78 3.20 11.87
N ASP A 70 -18.87 3.50 13.16
CA ASP A 70 -18.92 4.86 13.66
C ASP A 70 -17.60 5.61 13.40
N THR A 71 -16.46 4.92 13.56
CA THR A 71 -15.15 5.46 13.19
C THR A 71 -15.07 5.77 11.69
N ILE A 72 -15.51 4.86 10.81
CA ILE A 72 -15.57 5.07 9.36
C ILE A 72 -16.46 6.28 9.01
N ARG A 73 -17.60 6.41 9.67
CA ARG A 73 -18.52 7.55 9.50
C ARG A 73 -17.87 8.87 9.91
N ASN A 74 -17.25 8.91 11.09
CA ASN A 74 -16.60 10.11 11.64
C ASN A 74 -15.38 10.54 10.80
N LYS A 75 -14.75 9.62 10.09
CA LYS A 75 -13.69 9.91 9.12
C LYS A 75 -14.21 10.26 7.74
N HIS A 76 -15.53 10.36 7.56
CA HIS A 76 -16.19 10.70 6.29
C HIS A 76 -15.78 9.78 5.12
N ILE A 77 -15.53 8.51 5.38
CA ILE A 77 -15.14 7.52 4.37
C ILE A 77 -16.39 7.01 3.67
N TYR A 78 -16.71 7.61 2.52
CA TYR A 78 -17.86 7.26 1.68
C TYR A 78 -17.46 6.82 0.27
N THR A 79 -16.17 6.65 0.01
CA THR A 79 -15.66 6.08 -1.24
C THR A 79 -14.73 4.93 -0.88
N VAL A 80 -15.03 3.73 -1.39
CA VAL A 80 -14.25 2.52 -1.11
C VAL A 80 -13.86 1.85 -2.43
N VAL A 81 -12.57 1.53 -2.59
CA VAL A 81 -12.07 0.72 -3.70
C VAL A 81 -11.47 -0.58 -3.14
N ASP A 82 -12.10 -1.69 -3.48
CA ASP A 82 -11.67 -3.03 -3.10
C ASP A 82 -10.79 -3.63 -4.20
N LEU A 83 -9.54 -3.93 -3.88
CA LEU A 83 -8.55 -4.50 -4.80
C LEU A 83 -8.51 -6.04 -4.74
N ARG A 84 -9.45 -6.68 -4.05
CA ARG A 84 -9.56 -8.14 -3.97
C ARG A 84 -10.13 -8.72 -5.26
N GLY A 85 -9.90 -10.02 -5.47
CA GLY A 85 -10.56 -10.76 -6.54
C GLY A 85 -12.04 -10.99 -6.24
N ASN A 86 -12.80 -11.40 -7.29
CA ASN A 86 -14.23 -11.70 -7.16
C ASN A 86 -14.50 -12.77 -6.11
N LYS A 87 -13.66 -13.83 -6.08
CA LYS A 87 -13.79 -14.93 -5.10
C LYS A 87 -13.48 -14.48 -3.69
N GLU A 88 -12.42 -13.67 -3.51
CA GLU A 88 -12.04 -13.12 -2.19
C GLU A 88 -13.16 -12.22 -1.62
N SER A 89 -13.67 -11.30 -2.46
CA SER A 89 -14.73 -10.36 -2.08
C SER A 89 -16.05 -11.08 -1.78
N ALA A 90 -16.44 -12.08 -2.60
CA ALA A 90 -17.66 -12.84 -2.40
C ALA A 90 -17.60 -13.71 -1.11
N ALA A 91 -16.42 -14.25 -0.76
CA ALA A 91 -16.25 -15.05 0.46
C ALA A 91 -16.28 -14.20 1.75
N ALA A 92 -15.95 -12.92 1.67
CA ALA A 92 -15.94 -12.00 2.81
C ALA A 92 -16.40 -10.60 2.35
N PRO A 93 -17.70 -10.38 2.11
CA PRO A 93 -18.25 -9.11 1.66
C PRO A 93 -17.92 -7.97 2.62
N ASP A 94 -17.60 -6.79 2.08
CA ASP A 94 -17.28 -5.64 2.90
C ASP A 94 -18.49 -5.10 3.65
N ARG A 95 -18.24 -4.64 4.86
CA ARG A 95 -19.22 -3.91 5.65
C ARG A 95 -19.11 -2.42 5.33
N LEU A 96 -20.13 -1.87 4.70
CA LEU A 96 -20.14 -0.51 4.15
C LEU A 96 -21.21 0.36 4.81
N LEU A 97 -20.97 1.68 4.88
CA LEU A 97 -22.00 2.65 5.23
C LEU A 97 -23.04 2.75 4.10
N LYS A 98 -24.29 3.06 4.47
CA LYS A 98 -25.31 3.36 3.48
C LYS A 98 -24.89 4.56 2.62
N GLY A 99 -24.95 4.41 1.31
CA GLY A 99 -24.57 5.46 0.36
C GLY A 99 -23.08 5.50 0.02
N THR A 100 -22.30 4.50 0.45
CA THR A 100 -20.89 4.35 0.04
C THR A 100 -20.80 4.13 -1.47
N ASP A 101 -19.98 4.92 -2.13
CA ASP A 101 -19.55 4.71 -3.52
C ASP A 101 -18.47 3.61 -3.53
N TYR A 102 -18.91 2.38 -3.76
CA TYR A 102 -18.08 1.17 -3.75
C TYR A 102 -17.67 0.74 -5.14
N THR A 103 -16.41 0.37 -5.31
CA THR A 103 -15.88 -0.17 -6.57
C THR A 103 -15.01 -1.39 -6.27
N LEU A 104 -15.39 -2.55 -6.80
CA LEU A 104 -14.53 -3.75 -6.82
C LEU A 104 -13.60 -3.67 -8.06
N SER A 105 -12.31 -3.82 -7.84
CA SER A 105 -11.28 -3.79 -8.89
C SER A 105 -10.43 -5.08 -8.86
N PRO A 106 -10.95 -6.20 -9.37
CA PRO A 106 -10.36 -7.53 -9.21
C PRO A 106 -9.07 -7.74 -10.02
N ALA A 107 -8.87 -7.02 -11.11
CA ALA A 107 -7.80 -7.11 -12.12
C ALA A 107 -6.68 -8.11 -11.81
N GLY A 108 -6.83 -9.35 -12.25
CA GLY A 108 -5.87 -10.45 -12.06
C GLY A 108 -5.77 -11.00 -10.64
N SER A 109 -6.55 -10.50 -9.68
CA SER A 109 -6.49 -10.98 -8.30
C SER A 109 -7.01 -12.42 -8.15
N ASP A 110 -7.94 -12.86 -8.99
CA ASP A 110 -8.41 -14.25 -9.02
C ASP A 110 -7.38 -15.22 -9.61
N SER A 111 -6.31 -14.71 -10.20
CA SER A 111 -5.17 -15.48 -10.73
C SER A 111 -4.01 -15.58 -9.73
N LEU A 112 -4.21 -15.17 -8.47
CA LEU A 112 -3.21 -15.38 -7.42
C LEU A 112 -2.98 -16.88 -7.18
N PRO A 113 -1.74 -17.27 -6.79
CA PRO A 113 -1.40 -18.66 -6.58
C PRO A 113 -2.31 -19.34 -5.56
N SER A 114 -2.69 -20.59 -5.82
CA SER A 114 -3.31 -21.46 -4.81
C SER A 114 -2.36 -21.71 -3.63
N ASN A 115 -2.88 -22.20 -2.52
CA ASN A 115 -2.05 -22.55 -1.35
C ASN A 115 -0.91 -23.53 -1.72
N THR A 116 -1.18 -24.52 -2.56
CA THR A 116 -0.17 -25.49 -3.02
C THR A 116 0.92 -24.82 -3.83
N GLN A 117 0.55 -23.92 -4.75
CA GLN A 117 1.52 -23.14 -5.54
C GLN A 117 2.31 -22.18 -4.65
N MET A 118 1.65 -21.54 -3.66
CA MET A 118 2.30 -20.68 -2.68
C MET A 118 3.40 -21.42 -1.90
N ILE A 119 3.10 -22.64 -1.45
CA ILE A 119 4.07 -23.52 -0.76
C ILE A 119 5.29 -23.79 -1.66
N ALA A 120 5.06 -24.14 -2.93
CA ALA A 120 6.14 -24.36 -3.89
C ALA A 120 7.01 -23.11 -4.10
N TYR A 121 6.39 -21.94 -4.24
CA TYR A 121 7.10 -20.66 -4.36
C TYR A 121 7.87 -20.29 -3.11
N LEU A 122 7.32 -20.53 -1.92
CA LEU A 122 8.02 -20.29 -0.66
C LEU A 122 9.30 -21.15 -0.54
N LYS A 123 9.23 -22.42 -0.97
CA LYS A 123 10.40 -23.31 -0.99
C LYS A 123 11.46 -22.78 -1.96
N LYS A 124 11.07 -22.31 -3.14
CA LYS A 124 11.97 -21.74 -4.14
C LYS A 124 12.53 -20.38 -3.70
N GLY A 125 11.75 -19.56 -2.96
CA GLY A 125 12.22 -18.31 -2.36
C GLY A 125 12.13 -17.07 -3.23
N ASP A 126 11.49 -17.13 -4.41
CA ASP A 126 11.37 -16.03 -5.37
C ASP A 126 9.93 -15.52 -5.59
N PHE A 127 8.99 -15.95 -4.74
CA PHE A 127 7.57 -15.63 -4.93
C PHE A 127 7.31 -14.11 -4.95
N LEU A 128 7.81 -13.39 -3.93
CA LEU A 128 7.57 -11.96 -3.84
C LEU A 128 8.26 -11.20 -4.97
N ASP A 129 9.49 -11.57 -5.31
CA ASP A 129 10.23 -10.92 -6.40
C ASP A 129 9.49 -11.05 -7.74
N ASN A 130 8.94 -12.23 -8.03
CA ASN A 130 8.11 -12.45 -9.23
C ASN A 130 6.78 -11.69 -9.15
N PHE A 131 6.13 -11.65 -7.98
CA PHE A 131 4.86 -10.98 -7.78
C PHE A 131 4.96 -9.46 -7.96
N TYR A 132 6.04 -8.85 -7.45
CA TYR A 132 6.30 -7.42 -7.61
C TYR A 132 6.94 -7.06 -8.96
N GLY A 133 7.49 -8.03 -9.65
CA GLY A 133 8.14 -7.89 -10.95
C GLY A 133 7.22 -8.13 -12.15
N ASP A 134 7.80 -8.67 -13.20
CA ASP A 134 7.16 -8.86 -14.52
C ASP A 134 5.87 -9.71 -14.46
N GLY A 135 5.75 -10.61 -13.49
CA GLY A 135 4.58 -11.48 -13.33
C GLY A 135 3.27 -10.74 -13.00
N GLY A 136 3.34 -9.64 -12.29
CA GLY A 136 2.18 -8.85 -11.86
C GLY A 136 1.88 -7.61 -12.71
N ILE A 137 2.87 -7.11 -13.45
CA ILE A 137 2.82 -5.79 -14.10
C ILE A 137 1.66 -5.58 -15.07
N ARG A 138 1.20 -6.65 -15.74
CA ARG A 138 0.09 -6.58 -16.71
C ARG A 138 -1.25 -6.15 -16.09
N TYR A 139 -1.42 -6.32 -14.78
CA TYR A 139 -2.66 -6.00 -14.06
C TYR A 139 -2.59 -4.71 -13.25
N PHE A 140 -1.43 -4.05 -13.15
CA PHE A 140 -1.27 -2.89 -12.28
C PHE A 140 -2.11 -1.70 -12.72
N GLY A 141 -2.07 -1.35 -14.00
CA GLY A 141 -2.85 -0.23 -14.54
C GLY A 141 -4.36 -0.45 -14.39
N GLU A 142 -4.86 -1.61 -14.82
CA GLU A 142 -6.27 -1.97 -14.71
C GLU A 142 -6.73 -1.96 -13.25
N ARG A 143 -5.95 -2.54 -12.32
CA ARG A 143 -6.27 -2.59 -10.90
C ARG A 143 -6.31 -1.22 -10.24
N TYR A 144 -5.37 -0.33 -10.55
CA TYR A 144 -5.21 0.94 -9.84
C TYR A 144 -5.91 2.12 -10.51
N ARG A 145 -6.32 2.00 -11.77
CA ARG A 145 -7.08 3.04 -12.47
C ARG A 145 -8.30 3.51 -11.67
N PRO A 146 -9.17 2.65 -11.12
CA PRO A 146 -10.33 3.09 -10.34
C PRO A 146 -9.93 3.90 -9.10
N VAL A 147 -8.85 3.54 -8.39
CA VAL A 147 -8.36 4.30 -7.24
C VAL A 147 -8.05 5.74 -7.64
N PHE A 148 -7.27 5.94 -8.70
CA PHE A 148 -6.84 7.27 -9.12
C PHE A 148 -7.98 8.08 -9.73
N GLN A 149 -8.90 7.46 -10.46
CA GLN A 149 -10.10 8.14 -10.96
C GLN A 149 -11.00 8.63 -9.81
N LYS A 150 -11.20 7.80 -8.79
CA LYS A 150 -11.93 8.21 -7.57
C LYS A 150 -11.20 9.31 -6.82
N LEU A 151 -9.87 9.27 -6.70
CA LEU A 151 -9.07 10.33 -6.09
C LEU A 151 -9.25 11.68 -6.81
N LEU A 152 -9.25 11.70 -8.14
CA LEU A 152 -9.52 12.92 -8.91
C LEU A 152 -10.91 13.50 -8.62
N GLN A 153 -11.93 12.65 -8.51
CA GLN A 153 -13.33 13.03 -8.34
C GLN A 153 -13.74 13.26 -6.88
N LEU A 154 -12.94 12.82 -5.90
CA LEU A 154 -13.26 12.85 -4.49
C LEU A 154 -13.61 14.27 -4.03
N LYS A 155 -14.74 14.44 -3.35
CA LYS A 155 -15.15 15.72 -2.77
C LYS A 155 -14.22 16.11 -1.61
N ASP A 156 -14.02 17.40 -1.38
CA ASP A 156 -13.13 17.87 -0.30
C ASP A 156 -13.65 17.56 1.11
N THR A 157 -14.93 17.28 1.24
CA THR A 157 -15.61 16.94 2.49
C THR A 157 -15.61 15.45 2.82
N THR A 158 -15.10 14.59 1.92
CA THR A 158 -15.10 13.13 2.09
C THR A 158 -13.70 12.54 1.99
N ALA A 159 -13.56 11.31 2.45
CA ALA A 159 -12.34 10.52 2.35
C ALA A 159 -12.56 9.25 1.51
N LEU A 160 -11.47 8.74 0.98
CA LEU A 160 -11.41 7.50 0.21
C LEU A 160 -10.62 6.45 1.00
N LEU A 161 -11.13 5.23 1.01
CA LEU A 161 -10.43 4.04 1.47
C LEU A 161 -10.18 3.10 0.30
N TYR A 162 -8.97 2.59 0.15
CA TYR A 162 -8.70 1.42 -0.68
C TYR A 162 -8.07 0.31 0.13
N HIS A 163 -8.40 -0.93 -0.19
CA HIS A 163 -7.93 -2.08 0.56
C HIS A 163 -7.80 -3.33 -0.32
N CYS A 164 -7.17 -4.37 0.23
CA CYS A 164 -7.21 -5.73 -0.28
C CYS A 164 -7.42 -6.70 0.90
N THR A 165 -7.00 -7.94 0.80
CA THR A 165 -7.14 -8.91 1.91
C THR A 165 -6.26 -8.53 3.11
N GLY A 166 -4.94 -8.35 2.92
CA GLY A 166 -4.01 -7.94 3.98
C GLY A 166 -3.73 -6.43 4.03
N GLY A 167 -4.22 -5.65 3.07
CA GLY A 167 -3.83 -4.23 2.95
C GLY A 167 -2.33 -4.02 2.77
N ARG A 168 -1.61 -5.05 2.31
CA ARG A 168 -0.16 -5.12 2.27
C ARG A 168 0.38 -4.92 0.85
N ASP A 169 0.20 -5.90 -0.02
CA ASP A 169 0.85 -5.95 -1.33
C ASP A 169 0.12 -5.07 -2.36
N ARG A 170 -1.08 -5.46 -2.80
CA ARG A 170 -1.90 -4.71 -3.78
C ARG A 170 -2.15 -3.28 -3.32
N THR A 171 -2.54 -3.12 -2.08
CA THR A 171 -2.76 -1.82 -1.42
C THR A 171 -1.45 -1.05 -1.26
N GLY A 172 -0.35 -1.73 -0.94
CA GLY A 172 0.98 -1.11 -0.81
C GLY A 172 1.49 -0.50 -2.11
N MET A 173 1.37 -1.22 -3.23
CA MET A 173 1.74 -0.70 -4.56
C MET A 173 0.86 0.49 -4.98
N ALA A 174 -0.47 0.44 -4.70
CA ALA A 174 -1.36 1.59 -4.95
C ALA A 174 -0.93 2.82 -4.13
N THR A 175 -0.58 2.62 -2.86
CA THR A 175 -0.09 3.70 -1.99
C THR A 175 1.24 4.25 -2.50
N ALA A 176 2.16 3.38 -2.93
CA ALA A 176 3.44 3.80 -3.46
C ALA A 176 3.28 4.69 -4.71
N LEU A 177 2.41 4.33 -5.64
CA LEU A 177 2.09 5.14 -6.82
C LEU A 177 1.43 6.49 -6.43
N PHE A 178 0.55 6.49 -5.44
CA PHE A 178 -0.09 7.71 -4.96
C PHE A 178 0.92 8.65 -4.31
N LEU A 179 1.73 8.17 -3.38
CA LEU A 179 2.76 8.97 -2.72
C LEU A 179 3.84 9.47 -3.71
N TYR A 180 4.25 8.63 -4.67
CA TYR A 180 5.12 9.03 -5.77
C TYR A 180 4.50 10.19 -6.56
N THR A 181 3.22 10.11 -6.90
CA THR A 181 2.51 11.19 -7.61
C THR A 181 2.54 12.49 -6.84
N LEU A 182 2.48 12.45 -5.51
CA LEU A 182 2.53 13.63 -4.66
C LEU A 182 3.94 14.18 -4.44
N GLY A 183 4.97 13.46 -4.88
CA GLY A 183 6.38 13.86 -4.71
C GLY A 183 6.94 13.54 -3.33
N VAL A 184 6.42 12.53 -2.65
CA VAL A 184 6.99 12.01 -1.40
C VAL A 184 8.32 11.30 -1.71
N PRO A 185 9.40 11.47 -0.91
CA PRO A 185 10.67 10.79 -1.11
C PRO A 185 10.53 9.27 -1.10
N GLN A 186 11.34 8.60 -1.93
CA GLN A 186 11.27 7.14 -2.10
C GLN A 186 11.47 6.37 -0.80
N GLU A 187 12.44 6.77 0.01
CA GLU A 187 12.70 6.15 1.32
C GLU A 187 11.50 6.24 2.27
N THR A 188 10.70 7.30 2.18
CA THR A 188 9.45 7.45 2.94
C THR A 188 8.35 6.53 2.40
N ILE A 189 8.25 6.38 1.08
CA ILE A 189 7.32 5.45 0.43
C ILE A 189 7.65 4.00 0.83
N GLU A 190 8.92 3.62 0.81
CA GLU A 190 9.41 2.31 1.23
C GLU A 190 9.15 2.05 2.71
N ALA A 191 9.28 3.07 3.56
CA ALA A 191 8.99 2.98 4.98
C ALA A 191 7.48 2.77 5.26
N ASP A 192 6.57 3.49 4.57
CA ASP A 192 5.13 3.21 4.67
C ASP A 192 4.79 1.79 4.20
N PHE A 193 5.40 1.35 3.13
CA PHE A 193 5.19 0.01 2.58
C PHE A 193 5.57 -1.08 3.59
N THR A 194 6.77 -1.02 4.14
CA THR A 194 7.31 -2.01 5.09
C THR A 194 6.66 -1.94 6.47
N ALA A 195 6.05 -0.82 6.85
CA ALA A 195 5.29 -0.68 8.09
C ALA A 195 4.13 -1.70 8.20
N SER A 196 3.62 -2.22 7.08
CA SER A 196 2.62 -3.28 7.07
C SER A 196 3.09 -4.57 7.75
N ASN A 197 4.40 -4.84 7.81
CA ASN A 197 4.94 -5.98 8.55
C ASN A 197 4.62 -5.89 10.05
N VAL A 198 4.67 -4.67 10.61
CA VAL A 198 4.36 -4.42 12.02
C VAL A 198 2.85 -4.43 12.27
N TYR A 199 2.08 -3.74 11.43
CA TYR A 199 0.64 -3.60 11.62
C TYR A 199 -0.15 -4.90 11.40
N LEU A 200 0.45 -5.90 10.76
CA LEU A 200 -0.15 -7.22 10.52
C LEU A 200 0.35 -8.31 11.48
N LEU A 201 1.28 -8.01 12.39
CA LEU A 201 1.81 -9.00 13.34
C LEU A 201 0.72 -9.87 14.02
N PRO A 202 -0.43 -9.32 14.47
CA PRO A 202 -1.47 -10.13 15.10
C PRO A 202 -2.07 -11.20 14.19
N MET A 203 -2.08 -10.97 12.87
CA MET A 203 -2.60 -11.92 11.88
C MET A 203 -1.53 -12.91 11.40
N MET A 204 -0.27 -12.45 11.32
CA MET A 204 0.81 -13.21 10.68
C MET A 204 1.14 -14.52 11.42
N GLY A 205 1.08 -14.54 12.75
CA GLY A 205 1.29 -15.76 13.52
C GLY A 205 0.32 -16.87 13.15
N LYS A 206 -0.98 -16.55 13.05
CA LYS A 206 -2.03 -17.50 12.64
C LYS A 206 -1.87 -17.99 11.20
N MET A 207 -1.30 -17.17 10.32
CA MET A 207 -1.07 -17.51 8.91
C MET A 207 0.18 -18.37 8.72
N PHE A 208 1.23 -18.13 9.47
CA PHE A 208 2.51 -18.82 9.29
C PHE A 208 2.54 -20.23 9.83
N GLU A 209 1.80 -20.53 10.89
CA GLU A 209 1.77 -21.86 11.48
C GLU A 209 1.31 -22.97 10.50
N PRO A 210 0.19 -22.83 9.76
CA PRO A 210 -0.16 -23.78 8.71
C PRO A 210 0.87 -23.88 7.59
N MET A 211 1.49 -22.75 7.21
CA MET A 211 2.53 -22.72 6.18
C MET A 211 3.79 -23.45 6.66
N ALA A 212 4.19 -23.26 7.92
CA ALA A 212 5.30 -23.97 8.55
C ALA A 212 5.11 -25.48 8.47
N LYS A 213 3.94 -25.97 8.89
CA LYS A 213 3.58 -27.40 8.79
C LYS A 213 3.63 -27.94 7.37
N ALA A 214 3.12 -27.17 6.40
CA ALA A 214 3.05 -27.59 4.99
C ALA A 214 4.40 -27.55 4.27
N THR A 215 5.31 -26.66 4.67
CA THR A 215 6.62 -26.49 4.02
C THR A 215 7.74 -27.25 4.69
N GLY A 216 7.60 -27.59 5.98
CA GLY A 216 8.66 -28.10 6.85
C GLY A 216 9.64 -27.00 7.30
N MET A 217 9.34 -25.73 7.05
CA MET A 217 10.13 -24.58 7.50
C MET A 217 9.68 -24.12 8.88
N SER A 218 10.55 -23.43 9.61
CA SER A 218 10.17 -22.73 10.83
C SER A 218 9.30 -21.49 10.50
N SER A 219 8.48 -21.05 11.46
CA SER A 219 7.69 -19.81 11.31
C SER A 219 8.59 -18.58 11.06
N GLU A 220 9.80 -18.56 11.61
CA GLU A 220 10.77 -17.49 11.42
C GLU A 220 11.31 -17.45 9.97
N GLU A 221 11.62 -18.62 9.39
CA GLU A 221 12.03 -18.72 7.98
C GLU A 221 10.92 -18.26 7.04
N ILE A 222 9.67 -18.64 7.32
CA ILE A 222 8.51 -18.18 6.52
C ILE A 222 8.35 -16.68 6.66
N LYS A 223 8.42 -16.16 7.88
CA LYS A 223 8.36 -14.71 8.13
C LYS A 223 9.40 -13.98 7.29
N LYS A 224 10.66 -14.39 7.36
CA LYS A 224 11.77 -13.79 6.59
C LYS A 224 11.51 -13.79 5.08
N LYS A 225 10.94 -14.86 4.54
CA LYS A 225 10.59 -14.98 3.10
C LYS A 225 9.37 -14.14 2.71
N MET A 226 8.47 -13.89 3.64
CA MET A 226 7.22 -13.19 3.41
C MET A 226 7.25 -11.73 3.83
N ASP A 227 8.23 -11.29 4.62
CA ASP A 227 8.34 -9.89 5.04
C ASP A 227 8.51 -8.96 3.83
N LEU A 228 7.81 -7.84 3.90
CA LEU A 228 8.03 -6.77 2.95
C LEU A 228 9.40 -6.13 3.22
N ARG A 229 10.13 -5.90 2.13
CA ARG A 229 11.41 -5.22 2.14
C ARG A 229 11.42 -4.13 1.06
N PRO A 230 12.21 -3.06 1.22
CA PRO A 230 12.24 -1.94 0.27
C PRO A 230 12.50 -2.38 -1.17
N GLU A 231 13.33 -3.41 -1.37
CA GLU A 231 13.70 -3.95 -2.67
C GLU A 231 12.48 -4.42 -3.48
N LEU A 232 11.40 -4.85 -2.84
CA LEU A 232 10.18 -5.25 -3.54
C LEU A 232 9.53 -4.07 -4.27
N LEU A 233 9.49 -2.89 -3.64
CA LEU A 233 9.03 -1.68 -4.34
C LEU A 233 10.00 -1.23 -5.44
N GLN A 234 11.29 -1.40 -5.23
CA GLN A 234 12.28 -1.11 -6.27
C GLN A 234 12.10 -2.03 -7.49
N ILE A 235 11.84 -3.33 -7.26
CA ILE A 235 11.49 -4.29 -8.32
C ILE A 235 10.21 -3.83 -9.03
N PHE A 236 9.19 -3.42 -8.29
CA PHE A 236 7.93 -2.93 -8.84
C PHE A 236 8.13 -1.71 -9.75
N PHE A 237 8.83 -0.69 -9.28
CA PHE A 237 9.10 0.51 -10.08
C PHE A 237 10.00 0.22 -11.29
N LYS A 238 11.08 -0.56 -11.12
CA LYS A 238 11.96 -0.97 -12.21
C LYS A 238 11.24 -1.77 -13.30
N SER A 239 10.32 -2.64 -12.91
CA SER A 239 9.49 -3.41 -13.85
C SER A 239 8.56 -2.51 -14.68
N ILE A 240 8.00 -1.46 -14.06
CA ILE A 240 7.23 -0.43 -14.75
C ILE A 240 8.13 0.34 -15.72
N GLU A 241 9.27 0.83 -15.26
CA GLU A 241 10.21 1.61 -16.09
C GLU A 241 10.73 0.78 -17.28
N LYS A 242 11.06 -0.49 -17.07
CA LYS A 242 11.48 -1.42 -18.13
C LYS A 242 10.43 -1.56 -19.23
N LYS A 243 9.14 -1.60 -18.88
CA LYS A 243 8.05 -1.81 -19.84
C LYS A 243 7.54 -0.52 -20.47
N TYR A 244 7.49 0.58 -19.71
CA TYR A 244 6.85 1.83 -20.12
C TYR A 244 7.82 3.01 -20.31
N GLY A 245 9.09 2.83 -19.96
CA GLY A 245 10.14 3.87 -20.03
C GLY A 245 10.16 4.79 -18.80
N SER A 246 9.02 5.03 -18.15
CA SER A 246 8.92 5.75 -16.89
C SER A 246 7.62 5.42 -16.14
N ILE A 247 7.58 5.75 -14.84
CA ILE A 247 6.38 5.61 -14.02
C ILE A 247 5.27 6.52 -14.54
N GLU A 248 5.62 7.74 -14.97
CA GLU A 248 4.68 8.71 -15.53
C GLU A 248 4.02 8.19 -16.80
N ASN A 249 4.78 7.61 -17.71
CA ASN A 249 4.26 7.01 -18.94
C ASN A 249 3.29 5.85 -18.64
N PHE A 250 3.62 5.02 -17.65
CA PHE A 250 2.73 3.96 -17.18
C PHE A 250 1.42 4.55 -16.64
N MET A 251 1.50 5.54 -15.76
CA MET A 251 0.32 6.18 -15.17
C MET A 251 -0.57 6.82 -16.24
N GLU A 252 0.03 7.47 -17.24
CA GLU A 252 -0.71 8.08 -18.33
C GLU A 252 -1.38 7.04 -19.22
N LYS A 253 -0.64 6.05 -19.71
CA LYS A 253 -1.13 5.04 -20.66
C LYS A 253 -2.16 4.10 -20.04
N GLU A 254 -1.85 3.57 -18.86
CA GLU A 254 -2.66 2.51 -18.23
C GLU A 254 -3.74 3.05 -17.30
N MET A 255 -3.52 4.20 -16.69
CA MET A 255 -4.42 4.73 -15.66
C MET A 255 -5.13 6.02 -16.07
N GLY A 256 -4.70 6.65 -17.17
CA GLY A 256 -5.23 7.95 -17.60
C GLY A 256 -4.81 9.11 -16.69
N ILE A 257 -3.64 8.98 -16.03
CA ILE A 257 -3.11 9.96 -15.08
C ILE A 257 -1.88 10.63 -15.71
N GLY A 258 -2.16 11.54 -16.64
CA GLY A 258 -1.15 12.34 -17.32
C GLY A 258 -0.62 13.50 -16.45
N LYS A 259 0.15 14.38 -17.06
CA LYS A 259 0.76 15.53 -16.37
C LYS A 259 -0.26 16.45 -15.68
N LYS A 260 -1.42 16.68 -16.33
CA LYS A 260 -2.50 17.53 -15.81
C LYS A 260 -3.16 16.88 -14.57
N GLU A 261 -3.49 15.61 -14.65
CA GLU A 261 -4.13 14.85 -13.58
C GLU A 261 -3.18 14.75 -12.36
N ARG A 262 -1.88 14.51 -12.56
CA ARG A 262 -0.88 14.52 -11.49
C ARG A 262 -0.78 15.89 -10.81
N ALA A 263 -0.84 16.97 -11.56
CA ALA A 263 -0.85 18.32 -11.00
C ALA A 263 -2.11 18.59 -10.16
N VAL A 264 -3.28 18.13 -10.63
CA VAL A 264 -4.55 18.20 -9.87
C VAL A 264 -4.42 17.41 -8.56
N LEU A 265 -3.92 16.18 -8.59
CA LEU A 265 -3.73 15.35 -7.40
C LEU A 265 -2.79 16.02 -6.40
N ARG A 266 -1.65 16.56 -6.85
CA ARG A 266 -0.72 17.30 -5.97
C ARG A 266 -1.41 18.49 -5.30
N LYS A 267 -2.09 19.35 -6.06
CA LYS A 267 -2.83 20.50 -5.52
C LYS A 267 -3.90 20.06 -4.51
N LYS A 268 -4.60 18.98 -4.79
CA LYS A 268 -5.73 18.50 -3.99
C LYS A 268 -5.29 17.86 -2.67
N TYR A 269 -4.20 17.09 -2.70
CA TYR A 269 -3.77 16.26 -1.59
C TYR A 269 -2.52 16.75 -0.84
N THR A 270 -1.93 17.87 -1.23
CA THR A 270 -0.82 18.49 -0.48
C THR A 270 -1.14 19.93 -0.04
N SER A 271 -0.54 20.36 1.06
CA SER A 271 -0.63 21.72 1.60
C SER A 271 0.71 22.17 2.15
#